data_cad0e0e8ec2f1e862149cd6d76972d89
#
_entry.id   cad0e0e8ec2f1e862149cd6d76972d89
#
_cell.length_a   1.000
_cell.length_b   1.000
_cell.length_c   1.000
_cell.angle_alpha   90.00
_cell.angle_beta   90.00
_cell.angle_gamma   90.00
#
_symmetry.space_group_name_H-M   'P 1'
#
loop_
_entity.id
_entity.type
_entity.pdbx_description
1 polymer ?
#
loop_
_entity_poly.entity_id
_entity_poly.type
_entity_poly.pdbx_seq_one_letter_code
_entity_poly.pdbx_strand_id
1 'polypeptide(L)'
;MGASQTTGTYLMPRMIGLFRQKYPDVAVQLQVHSTRRTGWSVANGQIDLAIIGGELPPELKELLQVVPYASDELALVLPVKHPLARLPELTKEDLYRLGFVCLDTQSTTRKMVDQLLARSGLDVHRLRIEMELNSLEAIKNAVQAGLGAAFVPVVSIERELAAGTIHRPPVVDLQVRRQLKLITHPARYSSRASAAFRMDVLPVFASADSPLRQNQSAGDQN
;
A
#
# COMPACT_ATOMS: atom_id res chain seq x y z
N MET A 1 15.16 10.62 -0.76
CA MET A 1 14.50 9.32 -0.96
C MET A 1 13.08 9.50 -1.44
N GLY A 2 12.46 8.46 -2.02
CA GLY A 2 11.11 8.54 -2.58
C GLY A 2 10.21 7.38 -2.19
N ALA A 3 8.90 7.56 -2.42
CA ALA A 3 7.93 6.52 -2.19
C ALA A 3 6.69 6.67 -3.07
N SER A 4 6.00 5.56 -3.33
CA SER A 4 4.62 5.62 -3.83
C SER A 4 3.65 6.05 -2.72
N GLN A 5 2.44 6.47 -3.08
CA GLN A 5 1.50 7.10 -2.13
C GLN A 5 1.33 6.31 -0.82
N THR A 6 0.99 5.04 -0.86
CA THR A 6 0.80 4.23 0.35
C THR A 6 2.06 4.15 1.20
N THR A 7 3.19 3.79 0.57
CA THR A 7 4.46 3.64 1.28
C THR A 7 4.96 4.96 1.84
N GLY A 8 4.78 6.05 1.09
CA GLY A 8 5.18 7.40 1.50
C GLY A 8 4.35 7.97 2.64
N THR A 9 3.05 7.65 2.69
CA THR A 9 2.16 8.18 3.72
C THR A 9 2.28 7.39 5.04
N TYR A 10 2.36 6.05 4.96
CA TYR A 10 2.20 5.22 6.16
C TYR A 10 3.49 4.51 6.62
N LEU A 11 4.38 4.16 5.69
CA LEU A 11 5.58 3.39 5.99
C LEU A 11 6.83 4.27 6.17
N MET A 12 7.13 5.12 5.18
CA MET A 12 8.36 5.91 5.15
C MET A 12 8.54 6.86 6.35
N PRO A 13 7.50 7.54 6.87
CA PRO A 13 7.67 8.40 8.05
C PRO A 13 8.16 7.63 9.28
N ARG A 14 7.67 6.40 9.50
CA ARG A 14 8.13 5.53 10.61
C ARG A 14 9.59 5.13 10.42
N MET A 15 9.97 4.75 9.20
CA MET A 15 11.34 4.39 8.84
C MET A 15 12.31 5.57 8.99
N ILE A 16 11.89 6.75 8.52
CA ILE A 16 12.68 7.99 8.65
C ILE A 16 12.82 8.39 10.12
N GLY A 17 11.78 8.20 10.93
CA GLY A 17 11.84 8.43 12.37
C GLY A 17 12.93 7.58 13.04
N LEU A 18 12.95 6.27 12.75
CA LEU A 18 13.99 5.36 13.26
C LEU A 18 15.39 5.75 12.74
N PHE A 19 15.50 6.10 11.46
CA PHE A 19 16.76 6.54 10.88
C PHE A 19 17.32 7.78 11.55
N ARG A 20 16.48 8.80 11.78
CA ARG A 20 16.90 10.05 12.43
C ARG A 20 17.28 9.90 13.89
N GLN A 21 16.73 8.92 14.61
CA GLN A 21 17.18 8.59 15.97
C GLN A 21 18.63 8.13 15.98
N LYS A 22 19.06 7.36 14.97
CA LYS A 22 20.44 6.86 14.85
C LYS A 22 21.38 7.86 14.17
N TYR A 23 20.85 8.68 13.26
CA TYR A 23 21.61 9.63 12.43
C TYR A 23 20.97 11.03 12.47
N PRO A 24 21.03 11.74 13.62
CA PRO A 24 20.31 13.01 13.81
C PRO A 24 20.76 14.13 12.87
N ASP A 25 22.04 14.12 12.49
CA ASP A 25 22.63 15.16 11.63
C ASP A 25 22.35 14.95 10.12
N VAL A 26 21.72 13.84 9.75
CA VAL A 26 21.41 13.56 8.34
C VAL A 26 20.09 14.20 7.96
N ALA A 27 20.15 15.17 7.04
CA ALA A 27 18.95 15.76 6.43
C ALA A 27 18.29 14.73 5.50
N VAL A 28 17.01 14.44 5.74
CA VAL A 28 16.21 13.52 4.93
C VAL A 28 15.10 14.26 4.23
N GLN A 29 15.05 14.14 2.89
CA GLN A 29 13.95 14.61 2.08
C GLN A 29 13.17 13.41 1.54
N LEU A 30 11.86 13.40 1.75
CA LEU A 30 10.95 12.40 1.22
C LEU A 30 10.07 13.02 0.11
N GLN A 31 10.10 12.42 -1.07
CA GLN A 31 9.19 12.74 -2.17
C GLN A 31 8.16 11.62 -2.33
N VAL A 32 6.88 11.99 -2.34
CA VAL A 32 5.76 11.03 -2.48
C VAL A 32 5.02 11.33 -3.80
N HIS A 33 5.03 10.35 -4.70
CA HIS A 33 4.43 10.47 -6.02
C HIS A 33 3.76 9.15 -6.45
N SER A 34 3.21 9.11 -7.67
CA SER A 34 2.80 7.84 -8.29
C SER A 34 4.02 6.94 -8.51
N THR A 35 3.81 5.62 -8.55
CA THR A 35 4.89 4.64 -8.80
C THR A 35 5.72 5.00 -10.04
N ARG A 36 5.07 5.38 -11.15
CA ARG A 36 5.74 5.77 -12.39
C ARG A 36 6.64 7.00 -12.19
N ARG A 37 6.13 8.06 -11.57
CA ARG A 37 6.90 9.30 -11.33
C ARG A 37 8.04 9.05 -10.35
N THR A 38 7.80 8.28 -9.30
CA THR A 38 8.86 7.88 -8.35
C THR A 38 9.98 7.11 -9.05
N GLY A 39 9.63 6.17 -9.94
CA GLY A 39 10.61 5.43 -10.74
C GLY A 39 11.47 6.36 -11.62
N TRP A 40 10.87 7.30 -12.32
CA TRP A 40 11.61 8.30 -13.11
C TRP A 40 12.50 9.20 -12.24
N SER A 41 12.05 9.58 -11.04
CA SER A 41 12.90 10.37 -10.13
C SER A 41 14.14 9.60 -9.67
N VAL A 42 14.06 8.27 -9.50
CA VAL A 42 15.24 7.43 -9.24
C VAL A 42 16.10 7.31 -10.49
N ALA A 43 15.52 7.02 -11.65
CA ALA A 43 16.25 6.87 -12.92
C ALA A 43 17.04 8.14 -13.28
N ASN A 44 16.44 9.31 -13.05
CA ASN A 44 17.08 10.61 -13.32
C ASN A 44 18.02 11.08 -12.20
N GLY A 45 18.13 10.33 -11.07
CA GLY A 45 19.01 10.67 -9.95
C GLY A 45 18.54 11.84 -9.08
N GLN A 46 17.25 12.19 -9.16
CA GLN A 46 16.65 13.18 -8.27
C GLN A 46 16.48 12.66 -6.85
N ILE A 47 16.38 11.34 -6.71
CA ILE A 47 16.34 10.61 -5.43
C ILE A 47 17.21 9.36 -5.51
N ASP A 48 17.84 8.97 -4.40
CA ASP A 48 18.80 7.85 -4.33
C ASP A 48 18.11 6.47 -4.32
N LEU A 49 17.01 6.38 -3.59
CA LEU A 49 16.23 5.13 -3.42
C LEU A 49 14.76 5.43 -3.21
N ALA A 50 13.91 4.45 -3.53
CA ALA A 50 12.50 4.55 -3.19
C ALA A 50 11.87 3.20 -2.86
N ILE A 51 10.77 3.24 -2.10
CA ILE A 51 9.89 2.08 -1.84
C ILE A 51 8.57 2.30 -2.56
N ILE A 52 8.21 1.33 -3.40
CA ILE A 52 6.99 1.38 -4.23
C ILE A 52 6.11 0.15 -4.00
N GLY A 53 4.80 0.33 -4.12
CA GLY A 53 3.82 -0.76 -3.99
C GLY A 53 3.10 -1.10 -5.30
N GLY A 54 3.28 -0.33 -6.36
CA GLY A 54 2.75 -0.60 -7.69
C GLY A 54 3.80 -1.20 -8.63
N GLU A 55 3.38 -1.54 -9.85
CA GLU A 55 4.29 -2.03 -10.88
C GLU A 55 4.97 -0.88 -11.64
N LEU A 56 6.27 -1.04 -11.90
CA LEU A 56 7.00 -0.15 -12.79
C LEU A 56 6.67 -0.46 -14.25
N PRO A 57 6.62 0.56 -15.11
CA PRO A 57 6.61 0.35 -16.55
C PRO A 57 7.84 -0.43 -17.02
N PRO A 58 7.75 -1.20 -18.14
CA PRO A 58 8.85 -2.02 -18.63
C PRO A 58 10.15 -1.24 -18.79
N GLU A 59 10.09 -0.05 -19.38
CA GLU A 59 11.24 0.83 -19.61
C GLU A 59 12.01 1.19 -18.33
N LEU A 60 11.32 1.32 -17.21
CA LEU A 60 11.94 1.60 -15.92
C LEU A 60 12.51 0.35 -15.24
N LYS A 61 11.93 -0.83 -15.52
CA LYS A 61 12.47 -2.10 -15.01
C LYS A 61 13.84 -2.42 -15.59
N GLU A 62 14.11 -1.99 -16.82
CA GLU A 62 15.43 -2.16 -17.49
C GLU A 62 16.48 -1.20 -16.92
N LEU A 63 16.07 -0.01 -16.48
CA LEU A 63 16.98 1.03 -15.98
C LEU A 63 17.29 0.90 -14.49
N LEU A 64 16.39 0.31 -13.71
CA LEU A 64 16.45 0.31 -12.26
C LEU A 64 16.68 -1.08 -11.69
N GLN A 65 17.45 -1.14 -10.63
CA GLN A 65 17.50 -2.32 -9.77
C GLN A 65 16.22 -2.36 -8.95
N VAL A 66 15.47 -3.45 -9.08
CA VAL A 66 14.19 -3.66 -8.38
C VAL A 66 14.34 -4.88 -7.49
N VAL A 67 14.25 -4.68 -6.18
CA VAL A 67 14.40 -5.76 -5.19
C VAL A 67 13.10 -5.91 -4.40
N PRO A 68 12.54 -7.13 -4.26
CA PRO A 68 11.45 -7.39 -3.33
C PRO A 68 11.85 -6.94 -1.92
N TYR A 69 10.94 -6.25 -1.22
CA TYR A 69 11.25 -5.68 0.08
C TYR A 69 10.37 -6.24 1.19
N ALA A 70 9.07 -6.09 1.09
CA ALA A 70 8.11 -6.52 2.10
C ALA A 70 6.78 -6.90 1.45
N SER A 71 5.99 -7.71 2.14
CA SER A 71 4.62 -8.02 1.72
C SER A 71 3.63 -7.05 2.37
N ASP A 72 2.67 -6.56 1.58
CA ASP A 72 1.59 -5.69 2.02
C ASP A 72 0.23 -6.35 1.69
N GLU A 73 -0.68 -6.34 2.63
CA GLU A 73 -2.02 -6.89 2.45
C GLU A 73 -3.00 -5.77 2.10
N LEU A 74 -3.90 -6.08 1.16
CA LEU A 74 -5.02 -5.23 0.81
C LEU A 74 -6.30 -5.87 1.34
N ALA A 75 -6.98 -5.18 2.23
CA ALA A 75 -8.24 -5.64 2.82
C ALA A 75 -9.44 -4.97 2.15
N LEU A 76 -10.53 -5.71 2.05
CA LEU A 76 -11.84 -5.14 1.78
C LEU A 76 -12.28 -4.33 3.01
N VAL A 77 -12.77 -3.12 2.78
CA VAL A 77 -13.40 -2.29 3.80
C VAL A 77 -14.78 -1.82 3.37
N LEU A 78 -15.67 -1.76 4.32
CA LEU A 78 -17.06 -1.35 4.15
C LEU A 78 -17.39 -0.19 5.09
N PRO A 79 -18.41 0.63 4.75
CA PRO A 79 -19.06 1.50 5.74
C PRO A 79 -19.61 0.65 6.90
N VAL A 80 -19.42 1.08 8.13
CA VAL A 80 -19.89 0.32 9.32
C VAL A 80 -21.41 0.06 9.32
N LYS A 81 -22.18 0.92 8.66
CA LYS A 81 -23.65 0.78 8.56
C LYS A 81 -24.09 -0.05 7.34
N HIS A 82 -23.16 -0.56 6.53
CA HIS A 82 -23.51 -1.36 5.36
C HIS A 82 -24.16 -2.68 5.80
N PRO A 83 -25.26 -3.14 5.15
CA PRO A 83 -25.94 -4.39 5.56
C PRO A 83 -25.00 -5.60 5.61
N LEU A 84 -24.08 -5.74 4.68
CA LEU A 84 -23.09 -6.83 4.63
C LEU A 84 -22.03 -6.72 5.73
N ALA A 85 -21.85 -5.58 6.40
CA ALA A 85 -20.94 -5.46 7.54
C ALA A 85 -21.44 -6.23 8.79
N ARG A 86 -22.67 -6.70 8.77
CA ARG A 86 -23.25 -7.52 9.87
C ARG A 86 -22.98 -9.01 9.69
N LEU A 87 -22.51 -9.43 8.53
CA LEU A 87 -22.18 -10.83 8.28
C LEU A 87 -20.81 -11.16 8.90
N PRO A 88 -20.65 -12.36 9.48
CA PRO A 88 -19.39 -12.78 10.09
C PRO A 88 -18.26 -12.89 9.07
N GLU A 89 -18.61 -13.23 7.84
CA GLU A 89 -17.71 -13.30 6.69
C GLU A 89 -18.47 -13.08 5.39
N LEU A 90 -17.78 -12.67 4.34
CA LEU A 90 -18.34 -12.51 3.01
C LEU A 90 -17.83 -13.58 2.06
N THR A 91 -18.65 -13.93 1.08
CA THR A 91 -18.23 -14.74 -0.06
C THR A 91 -17.76 -13.86 -1.21
N LYS A 92 -17.11 -14.44 -2.21
CA LYS A 92 -16.76 -13.71 -3.46
C LYS A 92 -17.99 -13.21 -4.20
N GLU A 93 -19.12 -13.94 -4.14
CA GLU A 93 -20.39 -13.52 -4.75
C GLU A 93 -20.98 -12.27 -4.06
N ASP A 94 -20.78 -12.10 -2.76
CA ASP A 94 -21.24 -10.91 -2.07
C ASP A 94 -20.54 -9.64 -2.55
N LEU A 95 -19.31 -9.76 -3.07
CA LEU A 95 -18.57 -8.63 -3.62
C LEU A 95 -19.26 -8.01 -4.83
N TYR A 96 -19.97 -8.79 -5.64
CA TYR A 96 -20.72 -8.28 -6.80
C TYR A 96 -21.98 -7.48 -6.41
N ARG A 97 -22.37 -7.53 -5.13
CA ARG A 97 -23.49 -6.75 -4.57
C ARG A 97 -23.04 -5.41 -4.01
N LEU A 98 -21.71 -5.19 -3.92
CA LEU A 98 -21.12 -3.96 -3.41
C LEU A 98 -20.95 -2.93 -4.53
N GLY A 99 -21.10 -1.66 -4.20
CA GLY A 99 -20.57 -0.56 -5.00
C GLY A 99 -19.16 -0.23 -4.51
N PHE A 100 -18.20 -0.08 -5.43
CA PHE A 100 -16.82 0.15 -5.08
C PHE A 100 -16.37 1.59 -5.33
N VAL A 101 -15.61 2.12 -4.39
CA VAL A 101 -14.79 3.32 -4.56
C VAL A 101 -13.34 2.89 -4.74
N CYS A 102 -12.69 3.32 -5.79
CA CYS A 102 -11.36 2.84 -6.15
C CYS A 102 -10.47 3.95 -6.72
N LEU A 103 -9.18 3.63 -6.90
CA LEU A 103 -8.28 4.52 -7.62
C LEU A 103 -8.68 4.57 -9.11
N ASP A 104 -8.34 5.68 -9.77
CA ASP A 104 -8.56 5.85 -11.22
C ASP A 104 -7.86 4.76 -12.06
N THR A 105 -8.34 4.53 -13.27
CA THR A 105 -7.85 3.50 -14.18
C THR A 105 -6.41 3.69 -14.66
N GLN A 106 -5.83 4.88 -14.52
CA GLN A 106 -4.42 5.14 -14.83
C GLN A 106 -3.49 4.72 -13.68
N SER A 107 -4.04 4.49 -12.50
CA SER A 107 -3.28 4.06 -11.33
C SER A 107 -2.68 2.66 -11.53
N THR A 108 -1.36 2.56 -11.42
CA THR A 108 -0.67 1.25 -11.42
C THR A 108 -1.10 0.38 -10.25
N THR A 109 -1.48 0.99 -9.12
CA THR A 109 -2.03 0.28 -7.94
C THR A 109 -3.41 -0.29 -8.27
N ARG A 110 -4.29 0.46 -8.93
CA ARG A 110 -5.60 -0.04 -9.36
C ARG A 110 -5.45 -1.26 -10.25
N LYS A 111 -4.65 -1.15 -11.32
CA LYS A 111 -4.40 -2.25 -12.25
C LYS A 111 -3.86 -3.49 -11.54
N MET A 112 -2.97 -3.31 -10.58
CA MET A 112 -2.44 -4.42 -9.78
C MET A 112 -3.53 -5.06 -8.90
N VAL A 113 -4.37 -4.27 -8.22
CA VAL A 113 -5.50 -4.79 -7.42
C VAL A 113 -6.44 -5.60 -8.29
N ASP A 114 -6.85 -5.06 -9.44
CA ASP A 114 -7.73 -5.75 -10.39
C ASP A 114 -7.12 -7.10 -10.85
N GLN A 115 -5.81 -7.13 -11.14
CA GLN A 115 -5.11 -8.37 -11.49
C GLN A 115 -5.07 -9.39 -10.33
N LEU A 116 -4.87 -8.94 -9.10
CA LEU A 116 -4.86 -9.82 -7.93
C LEU A 116 -6.25 -10.40 -7.65
N LEU A 117 -7.30 -9.59 -7.78
CA LEU A 117 -8.69 -10.04 -7.66
C LEU A 117 -9.04 -11.05 -8.75
N ALA A 118 -8.66 -10.79 -10.00
CA ALA A 118 -8.87 -11.71 -11.11
C ALA A 118 -8.16 -13.06 -10.89
N ARG A 119 -6.90 -13.04 -10.42
CA ARG A 119 -6.15 -14.27 -10.07
C ARG A 119 -6.79 -15.05 -8.93
N SER A 120 -7.53 -14.38 -8.06
CA SER A 120 -8.29 -15.00 -6.97
C SER A 120 -9.66 -15.52 -7.42
N GLY A 121 -9.94 -15.51 -8.73
CA GLY A 121 -11.16 -16.04 -9.32
C GLY A 121 -12.36 -15.08 -9.37
N LEU A 122 -12.12 -13.77 -9.15
CA LEU A 122 -13.15 -12.74 -9.29
C LEU A 122 -13.17 -12.20 -10.73
N ASP A 123 -14.36 -12.06 -11.29
CA ASP A 123 -14.55 -11.29 -12.52
C ASP A 123 -14.63 -9.80 -12.19
N VAL A 124 -13.50 -9.10 -12.36
CA VAL A 124 -13.40 -7.68 -12.04
C VAL A 124 -14.30 -6.79 -12.87
N HIS A 125 -14.75 -7.26 -14.07
CA HIS A 125 -15.67 -6.52 -14.94
C HIS A 125 -17.11 -6.53 -14.41
N ARG A 126 -17.45 -7.46 -13.51
CA ARG A 126 -18.75 -7.50 -12.83
C ARG A 126 -18.80 -6.63 -11.59
N LEU A 127 -17.66 -6.14 -11.11
CA LEU A 127 -17.63 -5.24 -9.96
C LEU A 127 -18.22 -3.88 -10.32
N ARG A 128 -19.17 -3.42 -9.54
CA ARG A 128 -19.83 -2.13 -9.76
C ARG A 128 -18.98 -1.01 -9.19
N ILE A 129 -18.39 -0.19 -10.06
CA ILE A 129 -17.60 0.98 -9.67
C ILE A 129 -18.53 2.19 -9.56
N GLU A 130 -18.66 2.72 -8.34
CA GLU A 130 -19.49 3.90 -8.04
C GLU A 130 -18.68 5.20 -8.19
N MET A 131 -17.39 5.15 -7.84
CA MET A 131 -16.55 6.33 -7.86
C MET A 131 -15.09 5.99 -8.08
N GLU A 132 -14.41 6.81 -8.86
CA GLU A 132 -12.96 6.77 -9.04
C GLU A 132 -12.31 8.01 -8.41
N LEU A 133 -11.27 7.81 -7.62
CA LEU A 133 -10.55 8.85 -6.90
C LEU A 133 -9.04 8.68 -7.12
N ASN A 134 -8.27 9.75 -6.94
CA ASN A 134 -6.82 9.73 -7.14
C ASN A 134 -6.01 9.67 -5.84
N SER A 135 -6.68 9.55 -4.70
CA SER A 135 -6.06 9.55 -3.37
C SER A 135 -6.63 8.45 -2.49
N LEU A 136 -5.74 7.71 -1.82
CA LEU A 136 -6.14 6.68 -0.86
C LEU A 136 -6.89 7.28 0.34
N GLU A 137 -6.50 8.46 0.81
CA GLU A 137 -7.21 9.17 1.88
C GLU A 137 -8.64 9.54 1.45
N ALA A 138 -8.80 10.01 0.20
CA ALA A 138 -10.14 10.30 -0.33
C ALA A 138 -11.00 9.04 -0.43
N ILE A 139 -10.43 7.89 -0.80
CA ILE A 139 -11.13 6.60 -0.82
C ILE A 139 -11.59 6.22 0.59
N LYS A 140 -10.71 6.28 1.60
CA LYS A 140 -11.09 5.99 2.99
C LYS A 140 -12.22 6.89 3.49
N ASN A 141 -12.12 8.20 3.22
CA ASN A 141 -13.18 9.14 3.58
C ASN A 141 -14.50 8.84 2.85
N ALA A 142 -14.46 8.44 1.58
CA ALA A 142 -15.64 8.02 0.84
C ALA A 142 -16.30 6.76 1.44
N VAL A 143 -15.50 5.78 1.87
CA VAL A 143 -16.02 4.60 2.59
C VAL A 143 -16.68 5.01 3.91
N GLN A 144 -16.02 5.86 4.70
CA GLN A 144 -16.60 6.38 5.96
C GLN A 144 -17.91 7.15 5.74
N ALA A 145 -18.00 7.89 4.65
CA ALA A 145 -19.20 8.61 4.24
C ALA A 145 -20.33 7.70 3.69
N GLY A 146 -20.07 6.40 3.55
CA GLY A 146 -21.09 5.46 3.07
C GLY A 146 -21.19 5.36 1.54
N LEU A 147 -20.23 5.90 0.79
CA LEU A 147 -20.29 5.97 -0.68
C LEU A 147 -19.94 4.64 -1.38
N GLY A 148 -19.40 3.66 -0.64
CA GLY A 148 -19.10 2.34 -1.20
C GLY A 148 -18.03 1.58 -0.41
N ALA A 149 -17.69 0.41 -0.92
CA ALA A 149 -16.62 -0.45 -0.42
C ALA A 149 -15.30 -0.14 -1.12
N ALA A 150 -14.18 -0.54 -0.53
CA ALA A 150 -12.88 -0.39 -1.18
C ALA A 150 -11.91 -1.51 -0.80
N PHE A 151 -10.95 -1.82 -1.69
CA PHE A 151 -9.76 -2.57 -1.31
C PHE A 151 -8.64 -1.59 -0.99
N VAL A 152 -8.16 -1.61 0.25
CA VAL A 152 -7.15 -0.67 0.76
C VAL A 152 -6.03 -1.40 1.51
N PRO A 153 -4.81 -0.87 1.53
CA PRO A 153 -3.73 -1.43 2.33
C PRO A 153 -4.08 -1.45 3.81
N VAL A 154 -3.87 -2.58 4.49
CA VAL A 154 -4.18 -2.73 5.92
C VAL A 154 -3.46 -1.66 6.75
N VAL A 155 -2.21 -1.36 6.44
CA VAL A 155 -1.42 -0.32 7.14
C VAL A 155 -2.07 1.08 7.07
N SER A 156 -2.95 1.31 6.10
CA SER A 156 -3.61 2.62 5.91
C SER A 156 -4.87 2.81 6.74
N ILE A 157 -5.39 1.76 7.37
CA ILE A 157 -6.70 1.76 8.03
C ILE A 157 -6.66 1.42 9.52
N GLU A 158 -5.47 1.30 10.10
CA GLU A 158 -5.29 0.97 11.53
C GLU A 158 -6.08 1.92 12.45
N ARG A 159 -6.04 3.22 12.14
CA ARG A 159 -6.73 4.26 12.94
C ARG A 159 -8.25 4.19 12.79
N GLU A 160 -8.73 4.00 11.57
CA GLU A 160 -10.16 3.92 11.25
C GLU A 160 -10.78 2.66 11.84
N LEU A 161 -10.07 1.53 11.84
CA LEU A 161 -10.50 0.30 12.50
C LEU A 161 -10.57 0.50 14.02
N ALA A 162 -9.54 1.07 14.63
CA ALA A 162 -9.50 1.35 16.06
C ALA A 162 -10.61 2.34 16.48
N ALA A 163 -10.94 3.32 15.63
CA ALA A 163 -12.02 4.28 15.85
C ALA A 163 -13.42 3.71 15.51
N GLY A 164 -13.52 2.51 14.93
CA GLY A 164 -14.78 1.91 14.51
C GLY A 164 -15.51 2.70 13.41
N THR A 165 -14.79 3.44 12.56
CA THR A 165 -15.39 4.27 11.50
C THR A 165 -15.53 3.55 10.18
N ILE A 166 -14.80 2.44 9.98
CA ILE A 166 -14.95 1.50 8.88
C ILE A 166 -14.99 0.08 9.42
N HIS A 167 -15.49 -0.85 8.61
CA HIS A 167 -15.51 -2.27 8.91
C HIS A 167 -14.68 -3.06 7.92
N ARG A 168 -13.90 -4.03 8.42
CA ARG A 168 -13.09 -4.96 7.63
C ARG A 168 -13.66 -6.37 7.78
N PRO A 169 -14.57 -6.83 6.91
CA PRO A 169 -15.03 -8.21 6.94
C PRO A 169 -13.96 -9.15 6.38
N PRO A 170 -13.81 -10.36 6.92
CA PRO A 170 -13.10 -11.42 6.21
C PRO A 170 -13.86 -11.78 4.94
N VAL A 171 -13.13 -12.18 3.89
CA VAL A 171 -13.73 -12.71 2.66
C VAL A 171 -13.20 -14.11 2.45
N VAL A 172 -14.09 -15.10 2.34
CA VAL A 172 -13.73 -16.52 2.17
C VAL A 172 -12.86 -16.71 0.94
N ASP A 173 -11.75 -17.42 1.10
CA ASP A 173 -10.81 -17.76 0.03
C ASP A 173 -10.30 -16.55 -0.79
N LEU A 174 -10.24 -15.38 -0.16
CA LEU A 174 -9.72 -14.17 -0.79
C LEU A 174 -8.63 -13.53 0.08
N GLN A 175 -7.38 -13.68 -0.33
CA GLN A 175 -6.25 -12.94 0.21
C GLN A 175 -5.61 -12.12 -0.90
N VAL A 176 -5.66 -10.81 -0.77
CA VAL A 176 -5.06 -9.88 -1.73
C VAL A 176 -3.76 -9.33 -1.14
N ARG A 177 -2.63 -9.86 -1.59
CA ARG A 177 -1.29 -9.44 -1.14
C ARG A 177 -0.48 -8.91 -2.30
N ARG A 178 0.28 -7.86 -2.05
CA ARG A 178 1.24 -7.29 -2.99
C ARG A 178 2.64 -7.27 -2.40
N GLN A 179 3.62 -7.27 -3.29
CA GLN A 179 5.02 -7.09 -2.93
C GLN A 179 5.38 -5.60 -2.98
N LEU A 180 5.83 -5.05 -1.87
CA LEU A 180 6.55 -3.78 -1.86
C LEU A 180 7.96 -4.01 -2.41
N LYS A 181 8.46 -3.04 -3.17
CA LYS A 181 9.73 -3.15 -3.88
C LYS A 181 10.61 -1.96 -3.52
N LEU A 182 11.87 -2.24 -3.20
CA LEU A 182 12.93 -1.25 -3.14
C LEU A 182 13.47 -1.04 -4.55
N ILE A 183 13.57 0.21 -4.98
CA ILE A 183 14.16 0.58 -6.26
C ILE A 183 15.35 1.51 -6.07
N THR A 184 16.42 1.25 -6.82
CA THR A 184 17.65 2.05 -6.86
C THR A 184 18.18 2.09 -8.30
N HIS A 185 19.09 3.01 -8.60
CA HIS A 185 19.76 3.03 -9.89
C HIS A 185 21.10 2.27 -9.78
N PRO A 186 21.34 1.22 -10.60
CA PRO A 186 22.50 0.33 -10.42
C PRO A 186 23.85 1.01 -10.68
N ALA A 187 23.90 1.96 -11.61
CA ALA A 187 25.14 2.63 -12.01
C ALA A 187 25.40 3.96 -11.27
N ARG A 188 24.53 4.38 -10.34
CA ARG A 188 24.73 5.63 -9.61
C ARG A 188 25.38 5.39 -8.26
N TYR A 189 26.20 6.36 -7.85
CA TYR A 189 26.78 6.38 -6.51
C TYR A 189 25.68 6.41 -5.45
N SER A 190 25.75 5.49 -4.50
CA SER A 190 24.88 5.50 -3.34
C SER A 190 25.52 6.35 -2.24
N SER A 191 24.86 7.39 -1.79
CA SER A 191 25.36 8.21 -0.66
C SER A 191 25.53 7.34 0.60
N ARG A 192 26.45 7.75 1.49
CA ARG A 192 26.64 7.06 2.80
C ARG A 192 25.33 6.99 3.59
N ALA A 193 24.53 8.04 3.55
CA ALA A 193 23.22 8.08 4.19
C ALA A 193 22.24 7.07 3.59
N SER A 194 22.22 6.94 2.25
CA SER A 194 21.40 5.94 1.56
C SER A 194 21.84 4.52 1.90
N ALA A 195 23.15 4.26 1.95
CA ALA A 195 23.70 2.97 2.36
C ALA A 195 23.34 2.62 3.82
N ALA A 196 23.50 3.57 4.75
CA ALA A 196 23.13 3.40 6.15
C ALA A 196 21.63 3.14 6.32
N PHE A 197 20.76 3.87 5.60
CA PHE A 197 19.32 3.61 5.63
C PHE A 197 18.98 2.19 5.17
N ARG A 198 19.62 1.71 4.11
CA ARG A 198 19.42 0.35 3.59
C ARG A 198 19.89 -0.72 4.58
N MET A 199 21.01 -0.50 5.27
CA MET A 199 21.59 -1.49 6.19
C MET A 199 20.90 -1.51 7.54
N ASP A 200 20.51 -0.35 8.07
CA ASP A 200 20.09 -0.23 9.47
C ASP A 200 18.57 -0.11 9.65
N VAL A 201 17.86 0.34 8.62
CA VAL A 201 16.42 0.60 8.74
C VAL A 201 15.60 -0.41 7.95
N LEU A 202 15.96 -0.69 6.69
CA LEU A 202 15.16 -1.58 5.87
C LEU A 202 14.97 -2.99 6.49
N PRO A 203 16.01 -3.63 7.08
CA PRO A 203 15.83 -4.96 7.67
C PRO A 203 14.83 -5.00 8.83
N VAL A 204 14.75 -3.92 9.62
CA VAL A 204 13.83 -3.83 10.77
C VAL A 204 12.38 -3.92 10.34
N PHE A 205 12.04 -3.34 9.19
CA PHE A 205 10.67 -3.34 8.67
C PHE A 205 10.38 -4.48 7.69
N ALA A 206 11.40 -5.20 7.23
CA ALA A 206 11.25 -6.35 6.34
C ALA A 206 10.95 -7.66 7.09
N SER A 207 11.33 -7.76 8.38
CA SER A 207 11.17 -8.97 9.18
C SER A 207 9.69 -9.30 9.44
N ALA A 208 9.40 -10.58 9.67
CA ALA A 208 8.05 -11.06 10.00
C ALA A 208 7.50 -10.43 11.29
N ASP A 209 8.37 -10.03 12.22
CA ASP A 209 8.07 -9.36 13.49
C ASP A 209 8.05 -7.82 13.37
N SER A 210 8.01 -7.29 12.16
CA SER A 210 7.95 -5.85 11.92
C SER A 210 6.77 -5.22 12.67
N PRO A 211 6.93 -4.00 13.25
CA PRO A 211 5.83 -3.24 13.85
C PRO A 211 4.61 -3.05 12.94
N LEU A 212 4.76 -3.27 11.64
CA LEU A 212 3.67 -3.31 10.67
C LEU A 212 2.77 -4.55 10.82
N ARG A 213 3.21 -5.61 11.53
CA ARG A 213 2.45 -6.85 11.77
C ARG A 213 2.05 -7.04 13.24
N GLN A 214 2.71 -6.41 14.19
CA GLN A 214 2.43 -6.61 15.63
C GLN A 214 1.04 -6.15 16.04
N ASN A 215 0.41 -5.21 15.30
CA ASN A 215 -0.99 -4.85 15.53
C ASN A 215 -2.02 -5.81 14.91
N GLN A 216 -1.59 -6.81 14.12
CA GLN A 216 -2.52 -7.78 13.52
C GLN A 216 -2.88 -8.93 14.49
N SER A 217 -1.99 -9.26 15.44
CA SER A 217 -2.21 -10.34 16.41
C SER A 217 -2.97 -9.92 17.68
N ALA A 218 -3.09 -8.62 17.94
CA ALA A 218 -3.84 -8.12 19.10
C ALA A 218 -5.36 -8.00 18.87
N GLY A 219 -5.83 -8.12 17.63
CA GLY A 219 -7.26 -8.06 17.26
C GLY A 219 -7.98 -9.42 17.25
N ASP A 220 -7.24 -10.53 17.29
CA ASP A 220 -7.82 -11.90 17.22
C ASP A 220 -8.00 -12.57 18.59
N GLN A 221 -7.79 -11.84 19.70
CA GLN A 221 -7.93 -12.38 21.06
C GLN A 221 -8.92 -11.58 21.95
N ASN A 222 -10.03 -11.07 21.36
CA ASN A 222 -11.16 -10.63 22.17
C ASN A 222 -12.48 -10.89 21.45
#